data_5e50def8f019ad638c6768e3790ac023
#
_entry.id   5e50def8f019ad638c6768e3790ac023
#
_cell.length_a   1.000
_cell.length_b   1.000
_cell.length_c   1.000
_cell.angle_alpha   90.00
_cell.angle_beta   90.00
_cell.angle_gamma   90.00
#
_symmetry.space_group_name_H-M   'P 1'
#
loop_
_entity.id
_entity.type
_entity.pdbx_description
1 polymer ?
#
loop_
_entity_poly.entity_id
_entity_poly.type
_entity_poly.pdbx_seq_one_letter_code
_entity_poly.pdbx_strand_id
1 'polypeptide(L)'
;MAKVNTADVGFEKQIWSAADVLRGSMDAAEYKHVVLGLIFLKYISDRFEAKYQELVNEGYGMEEDKDEYTAENIFYVPLKARWSVIAENAHKPEIGLVIDEAMRSIEMENEKLKGILPKNFARPELDKQKLGDVVDLFTNIQMKEQGDSKDILGRTYEYCLSMFASAEGKNAGEFYTPSCIVRTLVEVLKPYHGRVYDPACGSGGMFVQSAKFIERHQGKINDISVYGQEYNPTTWKMAQMNLAIRGIDANLGDFNADTFFKDVHPTLKADFVMANPPFNMKEWGADKLQDDVRWKFGIPPSGNANFAWLQHMIHHLSPNGKIGMVLANGSLSSQSGGEGTIRENILKADLVECIVAMPSQLFYSTQIPVCLWFLNRAKKQPGKVLFIDARNMGTMVTRKLRELTEEDIMKIAGTYDSYLEGSLKDEKGFCAVVGMDEVEKQDYILTPGRYVGIAETEDEGEPFQEKMERLTGELSELFAKSHELEDEIRKQLASIGFTIK
;
A
#
# COMPACT_ATOMS: atom_id res chain seq x y z
N MET A 1 -19.78 -2.34 22.01
CA MET A 1 -18.89 -3.48 21.72
C MET A 1 -18.44 -3.31 20.29
N ALA A 2 -17.22 -2.85 20.08
CA ALA A 2 -16.64 -2.67 18.75
C ALA A 2 -16.55 -4.04 18.07
N LYS A 3 -17.24 -4.22 16.95
CA LYS A 3 -16.98 -5.33 16.05
C LYS A 3 -15.58 -5.09 15.45
N VAL A 4 -14.59 -5.68 16.08
CA VAL A 4 -13.28 -5.92 15.47
C VAL A 4 -13.57 -6.62 14.15
N ASN A 5 -13.02 -6.14 13.06
CA ASN A 5 -13.14 -6.75 11.75
C ASN A 5 -12.30 -8.04 11.76
N THR A 6 -12.82 -9.05 12.42
CA THR A 6 -12.23 -10.35 12.64
C THR A 6 -12.57 -11.28 11.48
N ALA A 7 -11.97 -11.04 10.34
CA ALA A 7 -11.38 -12.16 9.65
C ALA A 7 -10.04 -12.45 10.38
N ASP A 8 -10.09 -12.84 11.63
CA ASP A 8 -8.94 -13.30 12.41
C ASP A 8 -8.64 -14.71 11.95
N VAL A 9 -7.85 -14.78 10.92
CA VAL A 9 -7.40 -16.00 10.29
C VAL A 9 -6.22 -16.48 11.10
N GLY A 10 -6.45 -17.40 12.03
CA GLY A 10 -5.40 -18.08 12.82
C GLY A 10 -4.31 -18.71 11.95
N PHE A 11 -4.61 -18.93 10.71
CA PHE A 11 -3.82 -19.41 9.60
C PHE A 11 -2.73 -18.43 9.09
N GLU A 12 -3.02 -17.14 8.92
CA GLU A 12 -2.03 -16.15 8.48
C GLU A 12 -0.91 -15.99 9.51
N LYS A 13 -1.26 -16.07 10.80
CA LYS A 13 -0.28 -16.09 11.89
C LYS A 13 0.58 -17.37 11.87
N GLN A 14 0.01 -18.53 11.48
CA GLN A 14 0.76 -19.76 11.35
C GLN A 14 1.77 -19.68 10.21
N ILE A 15 1.38 -19.15 9.05
CA ILE A 15 2.29 -18.93 7.92
C ILE A 15 3.40 -17.96 8.29
N TRP A 16 3.06 -16.88 9.00
CA TRP A 16 4.07 -15.93 9.47
C TRP A 16 5.04 -16.57 10.46
N SER A 17 4.54 -17.39 11.38
CA SER A 17 5.40 -18.14 12.32
C SER A 17 6.34 -19.10 11.61
N ALA A 18 5.89 -19.71 10.49
CA ALA A 18 6.72 -20.53 9.63
C ALA A 18 7.81 -19.70 8.93
N ALA A 19 7.42 -18.55 8.41
CA ALA A 19 8.36 -17.62 7.81
C ALA A 19 9.45 -17.18 8.82
N ASP A 20 9.06 -16.96 10.07
CA ASP A 20 9.96 -16.50 11.14
C ASP A 20 11.04 -17.54 11.50
N VAL A 21 10.81 -18.83 11.22
CA VAL A 21 11.83 -19.91 11.35
C VAL A 21 13.04 -19.65 10.45
N LEU A 22 12.85 -19.07 9.28
CA LEU A 22 13.94 -18.74 8.34
C LEU A 22 14.70 -17.47 8.72
N ARG A 23 14.13 -16.61 9.57
CA ARG A 23 14.65 -15.28 9.92
C ARG A 23 16.07 -15.30 10.53
N GLY A 24 16.44 -16.33 11.25
CA GLY A 24 17.74 -16.41 11.94
C GLY A 24 18.95 -16.69 11.05
N SER A 25 18.76 -17.01 9.77
CA SER A 25 19.81 -17.45 8.84
C SER A 25 20.00 -16.53 7.63
N MET A 26 19.19 -15.48 7.46
CA MET A 26 19.18 -14.64 6.26
C MET A 26 18.80 -13.20 6.56
N ASP A 27 19.17 -12.26 5.67
CA ASP A 27 18.67 -10.88 5.71
C ASP A 27 17.15 -10.85 5.47
N ALA A 28 16.47 -9.91 6.13
CA ALA A 28 15.02 -9.77 6.05
C ALA A 28 14.51 -9.59 4.62
N ALA A 29 15.26 -8.85 3.79
CA ALA A 29 14.93 -8.64 2.39
C ALA A 29 15.00 -9.93 1.56
N GLU A 30 15.85 -10.88 1.95
CA GLU A 30 16.08 -12.11 1.20
C GLU A 30 15.10 -13.22 1.57
N TYR A 31 14.81 -13.44 2.86
CA TYR A 31 13.92 -14.52 3.25
C TYR A 31 12.47 -14.28 2.85
N LYS A 32 12.02 -13.01 2.69
CA LYS A 32 10.68 -12.72 2.18
C LYS A 32 10.41 -13.33 0.80
N HIS A 33 11.41 -13.33 -0.09
CA HIS A 33 11.26 -13.91 -1.42
C HIS A 33 11.12 -15.43 -1.38
N VAL A 34 11.82 -16.07 -0.45
CA VAL A 34 11.70 -17.52 -0.21
C VAL A 34 10.30 -17.85 0.27
N VAL A 35 9.81 -17.14 1.28
CA VAL A 35 8.47 -17.38 1.84
C VAL A 35 7.36 -17.08 0.84
N LEU A 36 7.39 -15.90 0.21
CA LEU A 36 6.37 -15.52 -0.77
C LEU A 36 6.39 -16.44 -2.00
N GLY A 37 7.58 -16.88 -2.43
CA GLY A 37 7.71 -17.88 -3.50
C GLY A 37 7.10 -19.24 -3.12
N LEU A 38 7.32 -19.73 -1.91
CA LEU A 38 6.71 -20.97 -1.42
C LEU A 38 5.19 -20.87 -1.27
N ILE A 39 4.70 -19.75 -0.75
CA ILE A 39 3.25 -19.46 -0.68
C ILE A 39 2.64 -19.51 -2.07
N PHE A 40 3.29 -18.83 -3.04
CA PHE A 40 2.84 -18.83 -4.42
C PHE A 40 2.81 -20.24 -5.01
N LEU A 41 3.89 -21.01 -4.85
CA LEU A 41 4.01 -22.37 -5.35
C LEU A 41 2.96 -23.31 -4.75
N LYS A 42 2.75 -23.24 -3.45
CA LYS A 42 1.70 -24.01 -2.76
C LYS A 42 0.32 -23.71 -3.34
N TYR A 43 0.03 -22.45 -3.54
CA TYR A 43 -1.26 -22.02 -4.07
C TYR A 43 -1.52 -22.54 -5.49
N ILE A 44 -0.61 -22.26 -6.40
CA ILE A 44 -0.83 -22.69 -7.80
C ILE A 44 -0.95 -24.19 -7.88
N SER A 45 -0.18 -24.93 -7.05
CA SER A 45 -0.27 -26.38 -6.96
C SER A 45 -1.60 -26.85 -6.39
N ASP A 46 -2.11 -26.23 -5.33
CA ASP A 46 -3.41 -26.61 -4.76
C ASP A 46 -4.58 -26.31 -5.71
N ARG A 47 -4.53 -25.19 -6.40
CA ARG A 47 -5.55 -24.85 -7.41
C ARG A 47 -5.50 -25.81 -8.60
N PHE A 48 -4.31 -26.09 -9.09
CA PHE A 48 -4.11 -27.08 -10.14
C PHE A 48 -4.68 -28.44 -9.71
N GLU A 49 -4.30 -28.93 -8.52
CA GLU A 49 -4.74 -30.23 -8.02
C GLU A 49 -6.25 -30.31 -7.84
N ALA A 50 -6.89 -29.24 -7.38
CA ALA A 50 -8.34 -29.19 -7.26
C ALA A 50 -9.04 -29.33 -8.62
N LYS A 51 -8.55 -28.63 -9.67
CA LYS A 51 -9.09 -28.75 -11.02
C LYS A 51 -8.75 -30.11 -11.64
N TYR A 52 -7.52 -30.61 -11.39
CA TYR A 52 -7.12 -31.95 -11.83
C TYR A 52 -8.07 -33.04 -11.33
N GLN A 53 -8.41 -33.01 -10.04
CA GLN A 53 -9.35 -33.97 -9.45
C GLN A 53 -10.78 -33.80 -9.99
N GLU A 54 -11.21 -32.58 -10.30
CA GLU A 54 -12.48 -32.32 -10.97
C GLU A 54 -12.50 -32.99 -12.36
N LEU A 55 -11.49 -32.76 -13.20
CA LEU A 55 -11.39 -33.32 -14.53
C LEU A 55 -11.29 -34.88 -14.51
N VAL A 56 -10.54 -35.44 -13.55
CA VAL A 56 -10.50 -36.88 -13.32
C VAL A 56 -11.89 -37.44 -12.98
N ASN A 57 -12.66 -36.75 -12.13
CA ASN A 57 -14.02 -37.17 -11.78
C ASN A 57 -15.01 -37.05 -12.93
N GLU A 58 -14.81 -36.13 -13.85
CA GLU A 58 -15.60 -36.01 -15.09
C GLU A 58 -15.35 -37.16 -16.06
N GLY A 59 -14.15 -37.80 -16.00
CA GLY A 59 -13.85 -39.03 -16.70
C GLY A 59 -13.64 -38.90 -18.21
N TYR A 60 -13.36 -37.68 -18.71
CA TYR A 60 -13.11 -37.43 -20.14
C TYR A 60 -11.63 -37.61 -20.55
N GLY A 61 -10.72 -37.82 -19.59
CA GLY A 61 -9.28 -37.94 -19.85
C GLY A 61 -8.60 -36.61 -20.22
N MET A 62 -9.15 -35.48 -19.78
CA MET A 62 -8.65 -34.13 -20.08
C MET A 62 -7.80 -33.54 -18.96
N GLU A 63 -7.50 -34.29 -17.93
CA GLU A 63 -6.79 -33.85 -16.71
C GLU A 63 -5.36 -33.34 -16.95
N GLU A 64 -4.75 -33.68 -18.09
CA GLU A 64 -3.43 -33.16 -18.49
C GLU A 64 -3.51 -32.17 -19.66
N ASP A 65 -4.72 -31.78 -20.08
CA ASP A 65 -4.91 -30.77 -21.11
C ASP A 65 -4.79 -29.35 -20.54
N LYS A 66 -3.79 -28.58 -21.02
CA LYS A 66 -3.48 -27.24 -20.52
C LYS A 66 -4.60 -26.23 -20.77
N ASP A 67 -5.37 -26.41 -21.83
CA ASP A 67 -6.41 -25.48 -22.22
C ASP A 67 -7.55 -25.46 -21.18
N GLU A 68 -7.84 -26.61 -20.54
CA GLU A 68 -8.81 -26.71 -19.45
C GLU A 68 -8.46 -25.86 -18.23
N TYR A 69 -7.17 -25.71 -17.95
CA TYR A 69 -6.66 -24.86 -16.84
C TYR A 69 -6.65 -23.37 -17.25
N THR A 70 -6.17 -23.11 -18.47
CA THR A 70 -6.03 -21.73 -18.96
C THR A 70 -7.38 -21.04 -19.09
N ALA A 71 -8.42 -21.78 -19.51
CA ALA A 71 -9.80 -21.29 -19.62
C ALA A 71 -10.35 -20.73 -18.28
N GLU A 72 -9.91 -21.28 -17.16
CA GLU A 72 -10.29 -20.86 -15.81
C GLU A 72 -9.23 -19.98 -15.09
N ASN A 73 -8.23 -19.50 -15.82
CA ASN A 73 -7.10 -18.77 -15.27
C ASN A 73 -6.37 -19.54 -14.15
N ILE A 74 -6.20 -20.87 -14.35
CA ILE A 74 -5.41 -21.73 -13.48
C ILE A 74 -4.06 -21.98 -14.18
N PHE A 75 -2.96 -21.84 -13.45
CA PHE A 75 -1.64 -22.15 -13.96
C PHE A 75 -1.45 -23.66 -14.05
N TYR A 76 -0.94 -24.14 -15.19
CA TYR A 76 -0.60 -25.54 -15.35
C TYR A 76 0.64 -25.91 -14.52
N VAL A 77 0.54 -26.97 -13.71
CA VAL A 77 1.63 -27.43 -12.84
C VAL A 77 2.12 -28.81 -13.32
N PRO A 78 3.31 -28.87 -13.93
CA PRO A 78 3.90 -30.13 -14.36
C PRO A 78 4.11 -31.10 -13.18
N LEU A 79 4.07 -32.40 -13.43
CA LEU A 79 4.12 -33.45 -12.42
C LEU A 79 5.25 -33.23 -11.39
N LYS A 80 6.48 -32.93 -11.84
CA LYS A 80 7.65 -32.69 -10.96
C LYS A 80 7.59 -31.38 -10.17
N ALA A 81 6.63 -30.52 -10.47
CA ALA A 81 6.42 -29.25 -9.74
C ALA A 81 5.21 -29.29 -8.81
N ARG A 82 4.44 -30.38 -8.78
CA ARG A 82 3.29 -30.54 -7.89
C ARG A 82 3.75 -30.56 -6.44
N TRP A 83 2.97 -29.97 -5.57
CA TRP A 83 3.33 -29.83 -4.14
C TRP A 83 3.62 -31.17 -3.46
N SER A 84 2.93 -32.24 -3.84
CA SER A 84 3.18 -33.60 -3.33
C SER A 84 4.64 -34.03 -3.53
N VAL A 85 5.20 -33.76 -4.70
CA VAL A 85 6.61 -34.08 -5.01
C VAL A 85 7.58 -33.25 -4.18
N ILE A 86 7.26 -31.99 -3.95
CA ILE A 86 8.08 -31.10 -3.10
C ILE A 86 8.03 -31.58 -1.65
N ALA A 87 6.85 -31.91 -1.12
CA ALA A 87 6.66 -32.42 0.23
C ALA A 87 7.40 -33.74 0.47
N GLU A 88 7.38 -34.68 -0.48
CA GLU A 88 8.14 -35.93 -0.42
C GLU A 88 9.67 -35.73 -0.37
N ASN A 89 10.15 -34.58 -0.81
CA ASN A 89 11.56 -34.23 -0.82
C ASN A 89 11.95 -33.20 0.28
N ALA A 90 11.02 -32.82 1.16
CA ALA A 90 11.17 -31.73 2.11
C ALA A 90 12.45 -31.84 2.99
N HIS A 91 12.76 -33.06 3.47
CA HIS A 91 13.92 -33.31 4.34
C HIS A 91 15.16 -33.86 3.62
N LYS A 92 15.17 -33.84 2.29
CA LYS A 92 16.37 -34.24 1.53
C LYS A 92 17.30 -33.02 1.35
N PRO A 93 18.63 -33.26 1.32
CA PRO A 93 19.61 -32.18 1.11
C PRO A 93 19.36 -31.35 -0.17
N GLU A 94 18.74 -31.96 -1.17
CA GLU A 94 18.45 -31.40 -2.49
C GLU A 94 17.17 -30.58 -2.54
N ILE A 95 16.42 -30.42 -1.45
CA ILE A 95 15.11 -29.72 -1.43
C ILE A 95 15.15 -28.36 -2.15
N GLY A 96 16.21 -27.59 -1.98
CA GLY A 96 16.34 -26.31 -2.67
C GLY A 96 16.43 -26.44 -4.19
N LEU A 97 17.14 -27.47 -4.69
CA LEU A 97 17.21 -27.78 -6.13
C LEU A 97 15.86 -28.25 -6.67
N VAL A 98 15.13 -29.06 -5.89
CA VAL A 98 13.79 -29.54 -6.26
C VAL A 98 12.84 -28.36 -6.44
N ILE A 99 12.85 -27.40 -5.52
CA ILE A 99 12.01 -26.21 -5.61
C ILE A 99 12.43 -25.32 -6.79
N ASP A 100 13.73 -25.10 -7.00
CA ASP A 100 14.23 -24.29 -8.13
C ASP A 100 13.83 -24.91 -9.47
N GLU A 101 13.88 -26.25 -9.60
CA GLU A 101 13.46 -26.96 -10.81
C GLU A 101 11.95 -26.93 -10.99
N ALA A 102 11.18 -27.02 -9.90
CA ALA A 102 9.73 -26.84 -9.93
C ALA A 102 9.35 -25.45 -10.46
N MET A 103 9.98 -24.39 -9.95
CA MET A 103 9.76 -23.01 -10.41
C MET A 103 10.11 -22.86 -11.91
N ARG A 104 11.23 -23.44 -12.38
CA ARG A 104 11.61 -23.39 -13.80
C ARG A 104 10.59 -24.11 -14.68
N SER A 105 10.15 -25.30 -14.27
CA SER A 105 9.19 -26.09 -15.07
C SER A 105 7.82 -25.42 -15.14
N ILE A 106 7.36 -24.74 -14.07
CA ILE A 106 6.13 -23.96 -14.09
C ILE A 106 6.25 -22.77 -15.05
N GLU A 107 7.37 -22.04 -15.03
CA GLU A 107 7.59 -20.94 -15.98
C GLU A 107 7.63 -21.39 -17.44
N MET A 108 8.16 -22.57 -17.71
CA MET A 108 8.20 -23.13 -19.08
C MET A 108 6.80 -23.41 -19.64
N GLU A 109 5.88 -23.80 -18.77
CA GLU A 109 4.52 -24.17 -19.15
C GLU A 109 3.53 -22.98 -19.11
N ASN A 110 3.91 -21.87 -18.46
CA ASN A 110 3.05 -20.70 -18.27
C ASN A 110 3.77 -19.42 -18.70
N GLU A 111 3.48 -18.93 -19.88
CA GLU A 111 4.17 -17.76 -20.45
C GLU A 111 4.04 -16.51 -19.58
N LYS A 112 2.89 -16.30 -18.92
CA LYS A 112 2.64 -15.19 -18.00
C LYS A 112 3.56 -15.20 -16.76
N LEU A 113 4.18 -16.35 -16.42
CA LEU A 113 5.09 -16.46 -15.27
C LEU A 113 6.58 -16.47 -15.66
N LYS A 114 6.90 -16.36 -16.94
CA LYS A 114 8.27 -16.48 -17.46
C LYS A 114 9.21 -15.43 -16.88
N GLY A 115 10.26 -15.88 -16.20
CA GLY A 115 11.28 -15.03 -15.58
C GLY A 115 10.86 -14.37 -14.26
N ILE A 116 9.66 -14.66 -13.75
CA ILE A 116 9.08 -14.01 -12.56
C ILE A 116 9.39 -14.79 -11.29
N LEU A 117 9.29 -16.11 -11.33
CA LEU A 117 9.37 -16.96 -10.14
C LEU A 117 10.79 -16.96 -9.53
N PRO A 118 10.92 -16.94 -8.20
CA PRO A 118 12.21 -17.01 -7.54
C PRO A 118 12.85 -18.40 -7.77
N LYS A 119 14.16 -18.42 -8.05
CA LYS A 119 14.95 -19.65 -8.32
C LYS A 119 16.27 -19.61 -7.55
N ASN A 120 16.19 -19.34 -6.25
CA ASN A 120 17.33 -19.16 -5.38
C ASN A 120 17.21 -19.98 -4.07
N PHE A 121 16.45 -21.09 -4.12
CA PHE A 121 16.25 -21.97 -2.98
C PHE A 121 17.43 -22.92 -2.74
N ALA A 122 18.23 -23.19 -3.79
CA ALA A 122 19.41 -24.06 -3.69
C ALA A 122 20.65 -23.39 -3.07
N ARG A 123 20.61 -22.06 -2.84
CA ARG A 123 21.75 -21.29 -2.33
C ARG A 123 22.28 -21.82 -0.97
N PRO A 124 23.60 -21.72 -0.72
CA PRO A 124 24.22 -22.27 0.49
C PRO A 124 23.75 -21.60 1.80
N GLU A 125 23.40 -20.30 1.75
CA GLU A 125 22.98 -19.52 2.90
C GLU A 125 21.60 -19.92 3.44
N LEU A 126 20.80 -20.59 2.61
CA LEU A 126 19.48 -21.11 3.01
C LEU A 126 19.61 -22.47 3.65
N ASP A 127 19.34 -22.55 4.95
CA ASP A 127 19.33 -23.78 5.71
C ASP A 127 18.28 -24.75 5.16
N LYS A 128 18.73 -25.91 4.66
CA LYS A 128 17.87 -26.90 3.99
C LYS A 128 16.92 -27.61 4.96
N GLN A 129 17.32 -27.76 6.22
CA GLN A 129 16.46 -28.35 7.24
C GLN A 129 15.30 -27.41 7.56
N LYS A 130 15.60 -26.14 7.80
CA LYS A 130 14.57 -25.11 8.03
C LYS A 130 13.65 -24.93 6.83
N LEU A 131 14.18 -25.02 5.61
CA LEU A 131 13.39 -24.99 4.38
C LEU A 131 12.40 -26.16 4.34
N GLY A 132 12.85 -27.37 4.71
CA GLY A 132 12.00 -28.55 4.83
C GLY A 132 10.89 -28.36 5.87
N ASP A 133 11.23 -27.83 7.06
CA ASP A 133 10.25 -27.54 8.12
C ASP A 133 9.14 -26.57 7.64
N VAL A 134 9.50 -25.56 6.83
CA VAL A 134 8.53 -24.63 6.23
C VAL A 134 7.66 -25.33 5.19
N VAL A 135 8.23 -26.23 4.36
CA VAL A 135 7.45 -27.04 3.42
C VAL A 135 6.44 -27.93 4.15
N ASP A 136 6.85 -28.59 5.23
CA ASP A 136 5.95 -29.41 6.05
C ASP A 136 4.82 -28.60 6.67
N LEU A 137 5.15 -27.41 7.17
CA LEU A 137 4.15 -26.53 7.76
C LEU A 137 3.12 -26.11 6.71
N PHE A 138 3.57 -25.72 5.50
CA PHE A 138 2.66 -25.38 4.40
C PHE A 138 1.86 -26.60 3.90
N THR A 139 2.41 -27.78 3.96
CA THR A 139 1.72 -29.03 3.60
C THR A 139 0.55 -29.30 4.55
N ASN A 140 0.72 -29.04 5.85
CA ASN A 140 -0.30 -29.23 6.86
C ASN A 140 -1.38 -28.15 6.88
N ILE A 141 -1.20 -27.07 6.14
CA ILE A 141 -2.19 -26.01 6.02
C ILE A 141 -3.24 -26.43 4.98
N GLN A 142 -4.43 -26.76 5.44
CA GLN A 142 -5.58 -27.04 4.56
C GLN A 142 -6.19 -25.71 4.08
N MET A 143 -5.88 -25.34 2.84
CA MET A 143 -6.44 -24.14 2.22
C MET A 143 -7.89 -24.34 1.72
N LYS A 144 -8.45 -25.55 1.86
CA LYS A 144 -9.70 -25.99 1.23
C LYS A 144 -10.99 -25.70 2.02
N GLU A 145 -10.93 -25.37 3.34
CA GLU A 145 -12.14 -25.50 4.18
C GLU A 145 -12.87 -24.20 4.52
N GLN A 146 -12.42 -23.00 4.10
CA GLN A 146 -13.06 -21.74 4.51
C GLN A 146 -13.20 -20.73 3.35
N GLY A 147 -14.17 -20.95 2.46
CA GLY A 147 -14.55 -19.94 1.46
C GLY A 147 -13.78 -20.00 0.15
N ASP A 148 -13.99 -19.01 -0.72
CA ASP A 148 -13.32 -18.93 -2.01
C ASP A 148 -11.78 -18.92 -1.83
N SER A 149 -11.13 -19.97 -2.29
CA SER A 149 -9.68 -20.20 -2.12
C SER A 149 -8.81 -19.06 -2.68
N LYS A 150 -9.33 -18.29 -3.64
CA LYS A 150 -8.66 -17.11 -4.21
C LYS A 150 -8.49 -16.00 -3.19
N ASP A 151 -9.52 -15.75 -2.36
CA ASP A 151 -9.48 -14.66 -1.38
C ASP A 151 -8.56 -14.99 -0.19
N ILE A 152 -8.54 -16.24 0.27
CA ILE A 152 -7.73 -16.67 1.42
C ILE A 152 -6.25 -16.47 1.14
N LEU A 153 -5.78 -16.88 -0.03
CA LEU A 153 -4.35 -16.77 -0.32
C LEU A 153 -3.93 -15.36 -0.70
N GLY A 154 -4.79 -14.64 -1.42
CA GLY A 154 -4.59 -13.23 -1.65
C GLY A 154 -4.42 -12.46 -0.34
N ARG A 155 -5.25 -12.74 0.67
CA ARG A 155 -5.12 -12.15 2.02
C ARG A 155 -3.85 -12.59 2.73
N THR A 156 -3.49 -13.86 2.63
CA THR A 156 -2.26 -14.39 3.21
C THR A 156 -1.03 -13.72 2.61
N TYR A 157 -1.01 -13.56 1.29
CA TYR A 157 0.08 -12.88 0.59
C TYR A 157 0.18 -11.41 1.03
N GLU A 158 -0.93 -10.67 1.10
CA GLU A 158 -0.99 -9.30 1.62
C GLU A 158 -0.55 -9.22 3.09
N TYR A 159 -0.99 -10.15 3.93
CA TYR A 159 -0.59 -10.22 5.33
C TYR A 159 0.93 -10.41 5.46
N CYS A 160 1.51 -11.36 4.73
CA CYS A 160 2.95 -11.56 4.74
C CYS A 160 3.70 -10.31 4.23
N LEU A 161 3.24 -9.66 3.17
CA LEU A 161 3.81 -8.40 2.70
C LEU A 161 3.77 -7.31 3.79
N SER A 162 2.65 -7.17 4.51
CA SER A 162 2.50 -6.19 5.59
C SER A 162 3.43 -6.48 6.76
N MET A 163 3.58 -7.76 7.12
CA MET A 163 4.47 -8.19 8.20
C MET A 163 5.94 -8.00 7.84
N PHE A 164 6.34 -8.28 6.58
CA PHE A 164 7.68 -7.96 6.08
C PHE A 164 7.94 -6.47 6.11
N ALA A 165 7.00 -5.65 5.66
CA ALA A 165 7.08 -4.20 5.75
C ALA A 165 7.28 -3.73 7.20
N SER A 166 6.54 -4.31 8.15
CA SER A 166 6.70 -4.02 9.58
C SER A 166 8.08 -4.42 10.12
N ALA A 167 8.65 -5.54 9.66
CA ALA A 167 9.93 -6.07 10.12
C ALA A 167 11.14 -5.32 9.54
N GLU A 168 11.07 -4.86 8.31
CA GLU A 168 12.15 -4.12 7.62
C GLU A 168 12.29 -2.66 8.08
N GLY A 169 11.31 -2.11 8.81
CA GLY A 169 11.38 -0.77 9.41
C GLY A 169 11.43 0.35 8.37
N LYS A 170 12.41 1.28 8.48
CA LYS A 170 12.47 2.49 7.62
C LYS A 170 12.55 2.23 6.11
N ASN A 171 13.08 1.10 5.68
CA ASN A 171 13.26 0.78 4.26
C ASN A 171 12.02 0.10 3.64
N ALA A 172 11.09 -0.35 4.45
CA ALA A 172 9.93 -1.12 3.99
C ALA A 172 8.73 -0.26 3.56
N GLY A 173 8.69 1.00 3.96
CA GLY A 173 7.62 1.93 3.60
C GLY A 173 7.54 2.25 2.11
N GLU A 174 8.59 1.92 1.37
CA GLU A 174 8.65 2.15 -0.08
C GLU A 174 7.89 1.09 -0.90
N PHE A 175 7.51 -0.05 -0.29
CA PHE A 175 6.96 -1.19 -1.05
C PHE A 175 5.54 -1.59 -0.67
N TYR A 176 5.01 -1.08 0.43
CA TYR A 176 3.68 -1.46 0.90
C TYR A 176 2.86 -0.27 1.37
N THR A 177 1.77 0.00 0.69
CA THR A 177 0.77 0.99 1.10
C THR A 177 -0.30 0.32 1.96
N PRO A 178 -0.61 0.84 3.16
CA PRO A 178 -1.66 0.30 4.01
C PRO A 178 -3.00 0.21 3.27
N SER A 179 -3.68 -0.92 3.42
CA SER A 179 -4.91 -1.23 2.68
C SER A 179 -6.01 -0.19 2.90
N CYS A 180 -6.11 0.39 4.10
CA CYS A 180 -7.10 1.44 4.39
C CYS A 180 -6.87 2.72 3.55
N ILE A 181 -5.60 3.10 3.30
CA ILE A 181 -5.28 4.26 2.44
C ILE A 181 -5.65 3.96 1.00
N VAL A 182 -5.24 2.78 0.48
CA VAL A 182 -5.56 2.37 -0.89
C VAL A 182 -7.07 2.30 -1.10
N ARG A 183 -7.79 1.73 -0.14
CA ARG A 183 -9.26 1.68 -0.18
C ARG A 183 -9.89 3.07 -0.20
N THR A 184 -9.37 4.01 0.59
CA THR A 184 -9.85 5.40 0.56
C THR A 184 -9.68 6.02 -0.83
N LEU A 185 -8.50 5.83 -1.47
CA LEU A 185 -8.28 6.31 -2.83
C LEU A 185 -9.26 5.70 -3.83
N VAL A 186 -9.46 4.38 -3.76
CA VAL A 186 -10.33 3.64 -4.69
C VAL A 186 -11.80 3.98 -4.48
N GLU A 187 -12.28 4.12 -3.23
CA GLU A 187 -13.67 4.49 -2.93
C GLU A 187 -13.99 5.94 -3.35
N VAL A 188 -13.01 6.84 -3.32
CA VAL A 188 -13.16 8.22 -3.83
C VAL A 188 -13.14 8.26 -5.36
N LEU A 189 -12.19 7.57 -6.01
CA LEU A 189 -11.99 7.64 -7.46
C LEU A 189 -12.99 6.79 -8.24
N LYS A 190 -13.41 5.65 -7.68
CA LYS A 190 -14.40 4.70 -8.26
C LYS A 190 -14.02 4.22 -9.65
N PRO A 191 -12.90 3.48 -9.80
CA PRO A 191 -12.43 2.99 -11.09
C PRO A 191 -13.28 1.79 -11.57
N TYR A 192 -14.53 2.04 -11.99
CA TYR A 192 -15.43 1.00 -12.48
C TYR A 192 -15.00 0.40 -13.82
N HIS A 193 -14.32 1.17 -14.66
CA HIS A 193 -13.88 0.77 -16.00
C HIS A 193 -12.77 1.72 -16.49
N GLY A 194 -12.02 1.27 -17.49
CA GLY A 194 -10.99 2.08 -18.13
C GLY A 194 -9.57 1.70 -17.73
N ARG A 195 -8.63 2.57 -18.02
CA ARG A 195 -7.19 2.33 -17.79
C ARG A 195 -6.79 2.87 -16.43
N VAL A 196 -6.25 1.98 -15.61
CA VAL A 196 -5.71 2.28 -14.27
C VAL A 196 -4.19 2.20 -14.34
N TYR A 197 -3.50 3.26 -13.92
CA TYR A 197 -2.04 3.35 -13.97
C TYR A 197 -1.45 3.69 -12.61
N ASP A 198 -0.36 3.00 -12.26
CA ASP A 198 0.49 3.31 -11.09
C ASP A 198 1.95 3.35 -11.51
N PRO A 199 2.60 4.54 -11.55
CA PRO A 199 4.00 4.72 -11.97
C PRO A 199 5.03 4.24 -10.94
N ALA A 200 4.62 3.86 -9.74
CA ALA A 200 5.45 3.36 -8.64
C ALA A 200 4.71 2.25 -7.90
N CYS A 201 4.31 1.19 -8.65
CA CYS A 201 3.27 0.27 -8.24
C CYS A 201 3.63 -0.63 -7.04
N GLY A 202 4.89 -0.65 -6.64
CA GLY A 202 5.32 -1.47 -5.52
C GLY A 202 4.92 -2.94 -5.72
N SER A 203 4.23 -3.50 -4.75
CA SER A 203 3.69 -4.88 -4.81
C SER A 203 2.35 -5.01 -5.56
N GLY A 204 1.86 -3.95 -6.21
CA GLY A 204 0.60 -3.94 -6.96
C GLY A 204 -0.65 -3.73 -6.10
N GLY A 205 -0.51 -3.21 -4.88
CA GLY A 205 -1.61 -3.05 -3.94
C GLY A 205 -2.76 -2.18 -4.44
N MET A 206 -2.47 -1.11 -5.21
CA MET A 206 -3.49 -0.24 -5.82
C MET A 206 -4.41 -1.03 -6.77
N PHE A 207 -3.83 -1.89 -7.60
CA PHE A 207 -4.56 -2.70 -8.56
C PHE A 207 -5.43 -3.76 -7.89
N VAL A 208 -4.90 -4.40 -6.84
CA VAL A 208 -5.64 -5.39 -6.05
C VAL A 208 -6.89 -4.77 -5.43
N GLN A 209 -6.79 -3.59 -4.83
CA GLN A 209 -7.95 -2.93 -4.23
C GLN A 209 -8.93 -2.39 -5.27
N SER A 210 -8.43 -1.96 -6.45
CA SER A 210 -9.30 -1.59 -7.58
C SER A 210 -10.11 -2.79 -8.07
N ALA A 211 -9.49 -3.95 -8.21
CA ALA A 211 -10.19 -5.18 -8.58
C ALA A 211 -11.24 -5.59 -7.53
N LYS A 212 -10.89 -5.56 -6.23
CA LYS A 212 -11.84 -5.82 -5.13
C LYS A 212 -13.00 -4.82 -5.10
N PHE A 213 -12.75 -3.57 -5.45
CA PHE A 213 -13.81 -2.55 -5.57
C PHE A 213 -14.81 -2.93 -6.66
N ILE A 214 -14.32 -3.30 -7.84
CA ILE A 214 -15.15 -3.70 -8.98
C ILE A 214 -16.00 -4.93 -8.63
N GLU A 215 -15.39 -5.97 -8.03
CA GLU A 215 -16.08 -7.18 -7.60
C GLU A 215 -17.20 -6.88 -6.59
N ARG A 216 -16.96 -6.02 -5.59
CA ARG A 216 -17.98 -5.58 -4.63
C ARG A 216 -19.15 -4.85 -5.26
N HIS A 217 -18.94 -4.21 -6.40
CA HIS A 217 -19.97 -3.51 -7.16
C HIS A 217 -20.50 -4.32 -8.35
N GLN A 218 -20.35 -5.66 -8.33
CA GLN A 218 -20.87 -6.60 -9.33
C GLN A 218 -20.30 -6.40 -10.74
N GLY A 219 -19.16 -5.72 -10.87
CA GLY A 219 -18.41 -5.59 -12.12
C GLY A 219 -17.48 -6.80 -12.34
N LYS A 220 -16.85 -6.83 -13.51
CA LYS A 220 -15.86 -7.85 -13.86
C LYS A 220 -14.45 -7.27 -13.74
N ILE A 221 -13.50 -8.04 -13.23
CA ILE A 221 -12.08 -7.63 -13.13
C ILE A 221 -11.54 -7.08 -14.46
N ASN A 222 -11.97 -7.63 -15.58
CA ASN A 222 -11.54 -7.20 -16.91
C ASN A 222 -12.21 -5.90 -17.41
N ASP A 223 -13.06 -5.26 -16.61
CA ASP A 223 -13.61 -3.94 -16.94
C ASP A 223 -12.55 -2.83 -16.84
N ILE A 224 -11.44 -3.11 -16.13
CA ILE A 224 -10.26 -2.25 -16.10
C ILE A 224 -9.07 -2.88 -16.82
N SER A 225 -8.24 -2.03 -17.43
CA SER A 225 -6.94 -2.38 -17.97
C SER A 225 -5.86 -1.80 -17.05
N VAL A 226 -5.03 -2.66 -16.50
CA VAL A 226 -4.05 -2.31 -15.48
C VAL A 226 -2.67 -2.08 -16.09
N TYR A 227 -2.07 -0.94 -15.78
CA TYR A 227 -0.71 -0.55 -16.20
C TYR A 227 0.08 -0.14 -14.98
N GLY A 228 1.33 -0.58 -14.88
CA GLY A 228 2.19 -0.21 -13.77
C GLY A 228 3.65 -0.14 -14.16
N GLN A 229 4.43 0.48 -13.29
CA GLN A 229 5.86 0.52 -13.39
C GLN A 229 6.50 0.43 -12.01
N GLU A 230 7.60 -0.29 -11.89
CA GLU A 230 8.34 -0.47 -10.65
C GLU A 230 9.85 -0.45 -10.95
N TYR A 231 10.61 0.26 -10.13
CA TYR A 231 12.07 0.39 -10.27
C TYR A 231 12.81 -0.86 -9.78
N ASN A 232 12.40 -1.40 -8.63
CA ASN A 232 13.10 -2.49 -7.99
C ASN A 232 12.76 -3.83 -8.67
N PRO A 233 13.76 -4.58 -9.20
CA PRO A 233 13.50 -5.81 -9.95
C PRO A 233 12.78 -6.88 -9.13
N THR A 234 13.05 -6.93 -7.85
CA THR A 234 12.47 -7.94 -6.96
C THR A 234 11.02 -7.60 -6.60
N THR A 235 10.75 -6.31 -6.34
CA THR A 235 9.41 -5.80 -6.08
C THR A 235 8.54 -5.90 -7.34
N TRP A 236 9.10 -5.64 -8.51
CA TRP A 236 8.41 -5.83 -9.80
C TRP A 236 7.95 -7.29 -9.98
N LYS A 237 8.82 -8.28 -9.69
CA LYS A 237 8.44 -9.71 -9.72
C LYS A 237 7.37 -10.04 -8.68
N MET A 238 7.46 -9.47 -7.48
CA MET A 238 6.43 -9.64 -6.46
C MET A 238 5.07 -9.10 -6.91
N ALA A 239 5.04 -7.94 -7.57
CA ALA A 239 3.82 -7.39 -8.15
C ALA A 239 3.21 -8.33 -9.18
N GLN A 240 4.03 -8.86 -10.10
CA GLN A 240 3.60 -9.83 -11.10
C GLN A 240 2.95 -11.06 -10.45
N MET A 241 3.62 -11.67 -9.47
CA MET A 241 3.07 -12.81 -8.73
C MET A 241 1.77 -12.44 -8.00
N ASN A 242 1.74 -11.29 -7.33
CA ASN A 242 0.58 -10.81 -6.58
C ASN A 242 -0.66 -10.65 -7.47
N LEU A 243 -0.48 -10.09 -8.66
CA LEU A 243 -1.56 -9.88 -9.63
C LEU A 243 -1.99 -11.19 -10.30
N ALA A 244 -1.01 -12.04 -10.63
CA ALA A 244 -1.24 -13.35 -11.23
C ALA A 244 -2.10 -14.26 -10.32
N ILE A 245 -1.82 -14.31 -9.01
CA ILE A 245 -2.62 -15.05 -8.02
C ILE A 245 -4.10 -14.67 -8.10
N ARG A 246 -4.40 -13.41 -8.35
CA ARG A 246 -5.77 -12.88 -8.37
C ARG A 246 -6.41 -12.88 -9.75
N GLY A 247 -5.69 -13.38 -10.75
CA GLY A 247 -6.17 -13.37 -12.14
C GLY A 247 -6.30 -11.95 -12.71
N ILE A 248 -5.58 -10.97 -12.15
CA ILE A 248 -5.53 -9.61 -12.65
C ILE A 248 -4.52 -9.55 -13.78
N ASP A 249 -4.99 -9.28 -14.98
CA ASP A 249 -4.12 -9.09 -16.15
C ASP A 249 -3.56 -7.66 -16.12
N ALA A 250 -2.22 -7.55 -16.03
CA ALA A 250 -1.54 -6.27 -15.83
C ALA A 250 -0.34 -6.13 -16.76
N ASN A 251 -0.21 -4.97 -17.37
CA ASN A 251 0.99 -4.59 -18.09
C ASN A 251 1.93 -3.79 -17.17
N LEU A 252 2.94 -4.45 -16.61
CA LEU A 252 3.97 -3.82 -15.79
C LEU A 252 5.26 -3.52 -16.57
N GLY A 253 5.20 -3.53 -17.92
CA GLY A 253 6.36 -3.49 -18.79
C GLY A 253 7.12 -4.81 -18.85
N ASP A 254 8.01 -4.96 -19.83
CA ASP A 254 8.81 -6.18 -20.03
C ASP A 254 9.93 -6.34 -19.00
N PHE A 255 10.25 -5.28 -18.27
CA PHE A 255 11.30 -5.23 -17.24
C PHE A 255 11.00 -4.10 -16.22
N ASN A 256 11.63 -4.21 -15.06
CA ASN A 256 11.64 -3.14 -14.08
C ASN A 256 12.41 -1.90 -14.61
N ALA A 257 11.91 -0.71 -14.36
CA ALA A 257 12.56 0.50 -14.85
C ALA A 257 12.29 1.71 -13.95
N ASP A 258 13.24 2.67 -13.98
CA ASP A 258 13.08 3.98 -13.36
C ASP A 258 12.09 4.82 -14.16
N THR A 259 10.99 5.21 -13.54
CA THR A 259 9.89 5.95 -14.15
C THR A 259 10.30 7.31 -14.70
N PHE A 260 11.31 7.95 -14.11
CA PHE A 260 11.76 9.24 -14.60
C PHE A 260 12.67 9.12 -15.83
N PHE A 261 13.54 8.09 -15.86
CA PHE A 261 14.53 7.90 -16.94
C PHE A 261 14.07 6.97 -18.04
N LYS A 262 13.20 6.05 -17.75
CA LYS A 262 12.72 5.05 -18.72
C LYS A 262 11.25 4.71 -18.46
N ASP A 263 10.39 5.57 -18.97
CA ASP A 263 8.96 5.35 -18.98
C ASP A 263 8.64 4.15 -19.91
N VAL A 264 8.10 3.08 -19.35
CA VAL A 264 7.73 1.88 -20.11
C VAL A 264 6.35 1.98 -20.76
N HIS A 265 5.61 3.06 -20.46
CA HIS A 265 4.28 3.34 -21.00
C HIS A 265 4.17 4.74 -21.66
N PRO A 266 5.10 5.19 -22.50
CA PRO A 266 5.25 6.62 -22.88
C PRO A 266 4.03 7.21 -23.59
N THR A 267 3.20 6.39 -24.21
CA THR A 267 1.98 6.82 -24.94
C THR A 267 0.70 6.64 -24.15
N LEU A 268 0.78 6.02 -22.96
CA LEU A 268 -0.38 5.74 -22.14
C LEU A 268 -1.08 7.05 -21.72
N LYS A 269 -2.40 7.08 -21.88
CA LYS A 269 -3.30 8.07 -21.27
C LYS A 269 -4.33 7.33 -20.44
N ALA A 270 -4.15 7.37 -19.14
CA ALA A 270 -4.93 6.64 -18.17
C ALA A 270 -6.17 7.41 -17.72
N ASP A 271 -7.22 6.68 -17.43
CA ASP A 271 -8.48 7.24 -16.92
C ASP A 271 -8.39 7.44 -15.40
N PHE A 272 -7.63 6.58 -14.74
CA PHE A 272 -7.29 6.70 -13.32
C PHE A 272 -5.79 6.49 -13.13
N VAL A 273 -5.14 7.43 -12.45
CA VAL A 273 -3.73 7.29 -12.02
C VAL A 273 -3.72 7.30 -10.50
N MET A 274 -3.27 6.21 -9.89
CA MET A 274 -3.24 6.06 -8.43
C MET A 274 -1.86 5.63 -8.00
N ALA A 275 -1.24 6.38 -7.08
CA ALA A 275 0.09 6.04 -6.61
C ALA A 275 0.36 6.43 -5.16
N ASN A 276 1.24 5.66 -4.54
CA ASN A 276 1.95 6.03 -3.33
C ASN A 276 3.46 6.01 -3.63
N PRO A 277 4.00 7.06 -4.31
CA PRO A 277 5.41 7.08 -4.67
C PRO A 277 6.30 7.32 -3.44
N PRO A 278 7.63 7.06 -3.52
CA PRO A 278 8.57 7.37 -2.46
C PRO A 278 8.50 8.83 -2.00
N PHE A 279 8.28 9.05 -0.68
CA PHE A 279 8.14 10.41 -0.14
C PHE A 279 9.47 11.14 -0.06
N ASN A 280 9.48 12.40 -0.49
CA ASN A 280 10.63 13.30 -0.35
C ASN A 280 11.93 12.69 -0.91
N MET A 281 11.84 11.95 -2.01
CA MET A 281 12.97 11.29 -2.65
C MET A 281 13.98 12.35 -3.11
N LYS A 282 15.22 12.20 -2.63
CA LYS A 282 16.36 13.02 -3.02
C LYS A 282 17.17 12.34 -4.11
N GLU A 283 18.03 13.11 -4.77
CA GLU A 283 18.98 12.56 -5.78
C GLU A 283 18.30 11.73 -6.88
N TRP A 284 17.10 12.14 -7.28
CA TRP A 284 16.29 11.46 -8.30
C TRP A 284 16.74 11.78 -9.74
N GLY A 285 17.90 12.44 -9.90
CA GLY A 285 18.51 12.76 -11.20
C GLY A 285 17.93 13.98 -11.92
N ALA A 286 17.34 14.93 -11.16
CA ALA A 286 16.71 16.14 -11.68
C ALA A 286 17.56 16.95 -12.67
N ASP A 287 18.87 17.03 -12.42
CA ASP A 287 19.85 17.74 -13.27
C ASP A 287 19.93 17.20 -14.70
N LYS A 288 19.59 15.94 -14.92
CA LYS A 288 19.53 15.32 -16.26
C LYS A 288 18.16 15.44 -16.93
N LEU A 289 17.16 15.93 -16.22
CA LEU A 289 15.77 15.97 -16.63
C LEU A 289 15.19 17.39 -16.66
N GLN A 290 16.04 18.43 -16.71
CA GLN A 290 15.58 19.82 -16.66
C GLN A 290 14.67 20.21 -17.84
N ASP A 291 14.91 19.67 -19.01
CA ASP A 291 14.15 19.95 -20.25
C ASP A 291 13.05 18.89 -20.50
N ASP A 292 12.65 18.12 -19.49
CA ASP A 292 11.67 17.07 -19.67
C ASP A 292 10.28 17.64 -19.96
N VAL A 293 9.62 17.09 -20.97
CA VAL A 293 8.29 17.53 -21.44
C VAL A 293 7.18 17.42 -20.41
N ARG A 294 7.41 16.65 -19.33
CA ARG A 294 6.47 16.47 -18.23
C ARG A 294 6.37 17.69 -17.32
N TRP A 295 7.41 18.54 -17.25
CA TRP A 295 7.49 19.67 -16.30
C TRP A 295 6.72 20.89 -16.76
N LYS A 296 5.44 20.71 -17.09
CA LYS A 296 4.58 21.80 -17.61
C LYS A 296 4.25 22.89 -16.57
N PHE A 297 4.31 22.56 -15.28
CA PHE A 297 3.96 23.46 -14.19
C PHE A 297 5.19 24.06 -13.49
N GLY A 298 6.37 23.69 -13.93
CA GLY A 298 7.66 24.12 -13.40
C GLY A 298 8.60 22.96 -13.14
N ILE A 299 9.90 23.21 -13.17
CA ILE A 299 10.94 22.20 -12.96
C ILE A 299 10.96 21.79 -11.48
N PRO A 300 10.76 20.50 -11.16
CA PRO A 300 10.79 20.03 -9.78
C PRO A 300 12.19 20.14 -9.17
N PRO A 301 12.30 20.46 -7.86
CA PRO A 301 13.59 20.61 -7.20
C PRO A 301 14.38 19.29 -7.14
N SER A 302 15.70 19.36 -7.26
CA SER A 302 16.59 18.19 -7.17
C SER A 302 16.55 17.51 -5.79
N GLY A 303 16.23 18.26 -4.72
CA GLY A 303 16.16 17.76 -3.35
C GLY A 303 14.85 17.06 -3.00
N ASN A 304 13.84 17.07 -3.88
CA ASN A 304 12.53 16.48 -3.60
C ASN A 304 11.75 16.15 -4.88
N ALA A 305 11.42 14.89 -5.10
CA ALA A 305 10.70 14.40 -6.28
C ALA A 305 9.16 14.48 -6.16
N ASN A 306 8.57 14.94 -5.07
CA ASN A 306 7.11 14.90 -4.87
C ASN A 306 6.34 15.49 -6.06
N PHE A 307 6.75 16.67 -6.54
CA PHE A 307 6.12 17.32 -7.69
C PHE A 307 6.60 16.78 -9.05
N ALA A 308 7.70 16.03 -9.11
CA ALA A 308 8.06 15.27 -10.30
C ALA A 308 7.09 14.10 -10.50
N TRP A 309 6.79 13.35 -9.45
CA TRP A 309 5.78 12.31 -9.46
C TRP A 309 4.40 12.85 -9.86
N LEU A 310 3.97 13.95 -9.24
CA LEU A 310 2.66 14.53 -9.55
C LEU A 310 2.58 14.98 -11.02
N GLN A 311 3.60 15.65 -11.56
CA GLN A 311 3.62 16.06 -12.95
C GLN A 311 3.73 14.90 -13.94
N HIS A 312 4.46 13.83 -13.59
CA HIS A 312 4.46 12.59 -14.37
C HIS A 312 3.04 11.99 -14.44
N MET A 313 2.33 11.91 -13.30
CA MET A 313 0.94 11.42 -13.28
C MET A 313 0.01 12.29 -14.12
N ILE A 314 0.12 13.63 -14.03
CA ILE A 314 -0.64 14.56 -14.86
C ILE A 314 -0.33 14.36 -16.35
N HIS A 315 0.93 14.08 -16.72
CA HIS A 315 1.32 13.82 -18.09
C HIS A 315 0.60 12.60 -18.67
N HIS A 316 0.41 11.57 -17.87
CA HIS A 316 -0.27 10.32 -18.25
C HIS A 316 -1.79 10.37 -18.15
N LEU A 317 -2.36 11.47 -17.74
CA LEU A 317 -3.82 11.59 -17.59
C LEU A 317 -4.52 11.70 -18.95
N SER A 318 -5.63 10.94 -19.12
CA SER A 318 -6.57 11.12 -20.21
C SER A 318 -7.32 12.46 -20.09
N PRO A 319 -8.04 12.95 -21.12
CA PRO A 319 -8.78 14.21 -21.04
C PRO A 319 -9.80 14.29 -19.90
N ASN A 320 -10.38 13.16 -19.50
CA ASN A 320 -11.33 13.06 -18.39
C ASN A 320 -10.77 12.31 -17.20
N GLY A 321 -9.46 12.14 -17.17
CA GLY A 321 -8.79 11.30 -16.17
C GLY A 321 -8.72 11.95 -14.80
N LYS A 322 -8.58 11.09 -13.79
CA LYS A 322 -8.46 11.46 -12.38
C LYS A 322 -7.19 10.90 -11.76
N ILE A 323 -6.62 11.62 -10.81
CA ILE A 323 -5.49 11.18 -10.00
C ILE A 323 -5.92 11.01 -8.55
N GLY A 324 -5.40 9.97 -7.89
CA GLY A 324 -5.34 9.83 -6.45
C GLY A 324 -3.91 9.55 -6.03
N MET A 325 -3.28 10.47 -5.31
CA MET A 325 -1.88 10.37 -4.94
C MET A 325 -1.69 10.55 -3.44
N VAL A 326 -0.87 9.69 -2.85
CA VAL A 326 -0.43 9.82 -1.46
C VAL A 326 0.86 10.61 -1.41
N LEU A 327 0.91 11.65 -0.60
CA LEU A 327 2.12 12.45 -0.36
C LEU A 327 2.28 12.79 1.13
N ALA A 328 3.51 13.09 1.53
CA ALA A 328 3.77 13.68 2.84
C ALA A 328 3.14 15.07 2.96
N ASN A 329 2.66 15.44 4.15
CA ASN A 329 1.97 16.72 4.39
C ASN A 329 2.80 17.95 3.99
N GLY A 330 4.13 17.86 3.96
CA GLY A 330 5.00 18.93 3.47
C GLY A 330 4.66 19.40 2.06
N SER A 331 4.12 18.53 1.20
CA SER A 331 3.68 18.88 -0.15
C SER A 331 2.60 19.95 -0.20
N LEU A 332 1.79 20.05 0.87
CA LEU A 332 0.68 21.01 0.97
C LEU A 332 1.14 22.45 1.21
N SER A 333 2.34 22.65 1.77
CA SER A 333 2.76 23.98 2.27
C SER A 333 4.19 24.37 1.91
N SER A 334 5.05 23.43 1.48
CA SER A 334 6.45 23.72 1.15
C SER A 334 6.57 24.79 0.06
N GLN A 335 7.50 25.72 0.27
CA GLN A 335 7.90 26.74 -0.72
C GLN A 335 9.33 26.46 -1.25
N SER A 336 10.01 25.43 -0.73
CA SER A 336 11.40 25.14 -1.01
C SER A 336 11.60 24.75 -2.50
N GLY A 337 12.68 25.26 -3.12
CA GLY A 337 13.09 24.84 -4.46
C GLY A 337 12.03 25.04 -5.55
N GLY A 338 11.10 25.96 -5.39
CA GLY A 338 10.05 26.24 -6.37
C GLY A 338 8.80 25.37 -6.25
N GLU A 339 8.70 24.50 -5.22
CA GLU A 339 7.51 23.65 -5.00
C GLU A 339 6.22 24.47 -4.86
N GLY A 340 6.29 25.64 -4.20
CA GLY A 340 5.15 26.55 -4.08
C GLY A 340 4.63 27.05 -5.43
N THR A 341 5.54 27.44 -6.32
CA THR A 341 5.19 27.90 -7.68
C THR A 341 4.57 26.77 -8.53
N ILE A 342 5.12 25.55 -8.43
CA ILE A 342 4.55 24.39 -9.14
C ILE A 342 3.13 24.10 -8.62
N ARG A 343 2.93 24.13 -7.30
CA ARG A 343 1.62 23.94 -6.67
C ARG A 343 0.63 25.00 -7.13
N GLU A 344 1.02 26.28 -7.11
CA GLU A 344 0.25 27.40 -7.62
C GLU A 344 -0.17 27.19 -9.09
N ASN A 345 0.77 26.81 -9.95
CA ASN A 345 0.50 26.60 -11.38
C ASN A 345 -0.50 25.45 -11.60
N ILE A 346 -0.39 24.36 -10.84
CA ILE A 346 -1.34 23.22 -10.91
C ILE A 346 -2.73 23.66 -10.45
N LEU A 347 -2.84 24.49 -9.41
CA LEU A 347 -4.10 25.06 -8.92
C LEU A 347 -4.71 26.03 -9.94
N LYS A 348 -3.92 26.93 -10.52
CA LYS A 348 -4.37 27.85 -11.58
C LYS A 348 -4.83 27.14 -12.85
N ALA A 349 -4.30 25.94 -13.12
CA ALA A 349 -4.80 25.06 -14.17
C ALA A 349 -6.10 24.33 -13.80
N ASP A 350 -6.65 24.60 -12.62
CA ASP A 350 -7.89 24.04 -12.05
C ASP A 350 -7.90 22.49 -12.02
N LEU A 351 -6.75 21.88 -11.74
CA LEU A 351 -6.64 20.42 -11.70
C LEU A 351 -6.94 19.83 -10.31
N VAL A 352 -6.64 20.56 -9.22
CA VAL A 352 -6.84 20.05 -7.85
C VAL A 352 -8.33 20.08 -7.51
N GLU A 353 -8.90 18.91 -7.21
CA GLU A 353 -10.32 18.75 -6.91
C GLU A 353 -10.58 18.57 -5.42
N CYS A 354 -9.74 17.73 -4.73
CA CYS A 354 -9.89 17.48 -3.31
C CYS A 354 -8.54 17.23 -2.64
N ILE A 355 -8.39 17.68 -1.40
CA ILE A 355 -7.25 17.40 -0.52
C ILE A 355 -7.77 16.80 0.78
N VAL A 356 -7.23 15.64 1.18
CA VAL A 356 -7.57 14.99 2.45
C VAL A 356 -6.34 14.93 3.35
N ALA A 357 -6.37 15.55 4.52
CA ALA A 357 -5.35 15.35 5.54
C ALA A 357 -5.65 14.06 6.31
N MET A 358 -4.71 13.11 6.27
CA MET A 358 -4.88 11.80 6.88
C MET A 358 -4.34 11.77 8.32
N PRO A 359 -4.80 10.81 9.15
CA PRO A 359 -4.22 10.58 10.48
C PRO A 359 -2.73 10.24 10.40
N SER A 360 -2.02 10.50 11.49
CA SER A 360 -0.67 9.95 11.69
C SER A 360 -0.72 8.45 11.99
N GLN A 361 0.44 7.79 11.93
CA GLN A 361 0.60 6.38 12.32
C GLN A 361 -0.16 5.37 11.44
N LEU A 362 -0.50 5.72 10.19
CA LEU A 362 -1.12 4.78 9.25
C LEU A 362 -0.12 3.80 8.63
N PHE A 363 1.15 4.19 8.54
CA PHE A 363 2.22 3.37 7.94
C PHE A 363 3.02 2.60 9.00
N TYR A 364 3.40 1.36 8.68
CA TYR A 364 4.27 0.55 9.55
C TYR A 364 5.67 1.15 9.70
N SER A 365 6.19 1.77 8.64
CA SER A 365 7.58 2.24 8.55
C SER A 365 7.77 3.68 9.02
N THR A 366 6.72 4.49 9.05
CA THR A 366 6.79 5.91 9.41
C THR A 366 5.56 6.38 10.16
N GLN A 367 5.78 7.30 11.10
CA GLN A 367 4.69 7.99 11.80
C GLN A 367 4.32 9.32 11.13
N ILE A 368 4.98 9.64 10.00
CA ILE A 368 4.76 10.90 9.28
C ILE A 368 3.31 10.94 8.78
N PRO A 369 2.55 12.00 9.09
CA PRO A 369 1.22 12.16 8.55
C PRO A 369 1.30 12.41 7.05
N VAL A 370 0.36 11.81 6.32
CA VAL A 370 0.23 11.94 4.87
C VAL A 370 -1.03 12.69 4.49
N CYS A 371 -1.09 13.10 3.25
CA CYS A 371 -2.27 13.66 2.62
C CYS A 371 -2.59 12.93 1.32
N LEU A 372 -3.86 12.95 0.95
CA LEU A 372 -4.31 12.47 -0.35
C LEU A 372 -4.61 13.66 -1.24
N TRP A 373 -4.00 13.64 -2.42
CA TRP A 373 -4.26 14.60 -3.47
C TRP A 373 -5.19 13.96 -4.50
N PHE A 374 -6.32 14.59 -4.76
CA PHE A 374 -7.21 14.21 -5.85
C PHE A 374 -7.22 15.30 -6.90
N LEU A 375 -6.81 14.93 -8.12
CA LEU A 375 -6.84 15.81 -9.27
C LEU A 375 -7.85 15.28 -10.30
N ASN A 376 -8.48 16.18 -11.03
CA ASN A 376 -9.44 15.83 -12.07
C ASN A 376 -9.32 16.83 -13.24
N ARG A 377 -9.14 16.33 -14.46
CA ARG A 377 -9.15 17.19 -15.66
C ARG A 377 -10.54 17.68 -16.07
N ALA A 378 -11.58 16.97 -15.66
CA ALA A 378 -12.97 17.30 -15.97
C ALA A 378 -13.76 17.53 -14.66
N LYS A 379 -13.35 18.51 -13.87
CA LYS A 379 -13.99 18.86 -12.59
C LYS A 379 -15.47 19.20 -12.80
N LYS A 380 -16.33 18.66 -11.95
CA LYS A 380 -17.74 19.03 -11.90
C LYS A 380 -17.98 20.40 -11.28
N GLN A 381 -17.10 20.84 -10.38
CA GLN A 381 -17.12 22.16 -9.76
C GLN A 381 -15.84 22.95 -10.08
N PRO A 382 -15.74 23.57 -11.27
CA PRO A 382 -14.57 24.37 -11.65
C PRO A 382 -14.32 25.51 -10.67
N GLY A 383 -13.05 25.86 -10.45
CA GLY A 383 -12.64 26.94 -9.56
C GLY A 383 -12.84 26.68 -8.06
N LYS A 384 -13.23 25.46 -7.65
CA LYS A 384 -13.40 25.08 -6.25
C LYS A 384 -12.51 23.88 -5.88
N VAL A 385 -12.12 23.83 -4.61
CA VAL A 385 -11.38 22.71 -4.02
C VAL A 385 -12.10 22.26 -2.76
N LEU A 386 -12.28 20.95 -2.62
CA LEU A 386 -12.77 20.33 -1.41
C LEU A 386 -11.59 20.05 -0.46
N PHE A 387 -11.68 20.49 0.77
CA PHE A 387 -10.77 20.18 1.85
C PHE A 387 -11.44 19.25 2.87
N ILE A 388 -10.78 18.15 3.21
CA ILE A 388 -11.23 17.20 4.25
C ILE A 388 -10.12 17.04 5.28
N ASP A 389 -10.43 17.24 6.55
CA ASP A 389 -9.53 17.02 7.67
C ASP A 389 -9.91 15.73 8.40
N ALA A 390 -9.29 14.64 7.99
CA ALA A 390 -9.51 13.32 8.56
C ALA A 390 -8.48 12.96 9.67
N ARG A 391 -7.66 13.91 10.14
CA ARG A 391 -6.57 13.65 11.10
C ARG A 391 -7.00 12.99 12.40
N ASN A 392 -8.24 13.18 12.82
CA ASN A 392 -8.80 12.63 14.04
C ASN A 392 -9.57 11.31 13.82
N MET A 393 -9.63 10.80 12.59
CA MET A 393 -10.30 9.55 12.24
C MET A 393 -9.42 8.33 12.52
N GLY A 394 -10.03 7.15 12.45
CA GLY A 394 -9.36 5.87 12.64
C GLY A 394 -9.15 5.48 14.09
N THR A 395 -8.86 4.22 14.29
CA THR A 395 -8.63 3.58 15.60
C THR A 395 -7.22 3.02 15.70
N MET A 396 -6.66 3.01 16.91
CA MET A 396 -5.36 2.41 17.18
C MET A 396 -5.51 0.89 17.27
N VAL A 397 -4.95 0.16 16.30
CA VAL A 397 -4.90 -1.32 16.31
C VAL A 397 -3.71 -1.85 17.12
N THR A 398 -2.65 -1.07 17.21
CA THR A 398 -1.51 -1.29 18.12
C THR A 398 -1.08 0.03 18.73
N ARG A 399 -0.10 0.01 19.66
CA ARG A 399 0.46 1.25 20.23
C ARG A 399 1.13 2.18 19.19
N LYS A 400 1.43 1.67 17.99
CA LYS A 400 2.18 2.40 16.95
C LYS A 400 1.42 2.49 15.62
N LEU A 401 0.37 1.72 15.43
CA LEU A 401 -0.36 1.63 14.17
C LEU A 401 -1.82 2.01 14.36
N ARG A 402 -2.28 2.91 13.51
CA ARG A 402 -3.68 3.32 13.35
C ARG A 402 -4.23 2.76 12.05
N GLU A 403 -5.50 2.43 12.03
CA GLU A 403 -6.22 2.07 10.81
C GLU A 403 -7.52 2.86 10.71
N LEU A 404 -7.90 3.23 9.49
CA LEU A 404 -9.24 3.75 9.21
C LEU A 404 -10.24 2.60 9.21
N THR A 405 -11.36 2.82 9.85
CA THR A 405 -12.50 1.90 9.81
C THR A 405 -13.23 1.99 8.47
N GLU A 406 -14.10 1.04 8.19
CA GLU A 406 -15.01 1.11 7.04
C GLU A 406 -15.84 2.40 7.05
N GLU A 407 -16.36 2.75 8.22
CA GLU A 407 -17.16 3.97 8.41
C GLU A 407 -16.36 5.25 8.11
N ASP A 408 -15.09 5.30 8.53
CA ASP A 408 -14.20 6.41 8.23
C ASP A 408 -13.99 6.57 6.71
N ILE A 409 -13.68 5.46 6.03
CA ILE A 409 -13.46 5.44 4.58
C ILE A 409 -14.71 5.90 3.84
N MET A 410 -15.87 5.36 4.22
CA MET A 410 -17.15 5.71 3.59
C MET A 410 -17.58 7.14 3.92
N LYS A 411 -17.24 7.69 5.10
CA LYS A 411 -17.46 9.10 5.40
C LYS A 411 -16.65 10.00 4.47
N ILE A 412 -15.38 9.70 4.24
CA ILE A 412 -14.52 10.47 3.31
C ILE A 412 -15.08 10.39 1.88
N ALA A 413 -15.36 9.17 1.40
CA ALA A 413 -15.88 8.96 0.04
C ALA A 413 -17.26 9.60 -0.16
N GLY A 414 -18.18 9.46 0.79
CA GLY A 414 -19.50 10.07 0.75
C GLY A 414 -19.47 11.62 0.79
N THR A 415 -18.50 12.19 1.51
CA THR A 415 -18.27 13.65 1.49
C THR A 415 -17.83 14.11 0.10
N TYR A 416 -16.94 13.36 -0.55
CA TYR A 416 -16.52 13.65 -1.91
C TYR A 416 -17.68 13.47 -2.92
N ASP A 417 -18.52 12.46 -2.77
CA ASP A 417 -19.71 12.27 -3.61
C ASP A 417 -20.68 13.45 -3.48
N SER A 418 -21.00 13.85 -2.25
CA SER A 418 -21.87 14.98 -1.98
C SER A 418 -21.30 16.29 -2.57
N TYR A 419 -19.98 16.46 -2.55
CA TYR A 419 -19.32 17.57 -3.25
C TYR A 419 -19.54 17.50 -4.74
N LEU A 420 -19.36 16.33 -5.39
CA LEU A 420 -19.58 16.16 -6.81
C LEU A 420 -21.04 16.41 -7.23
N GLU A 421 -21.99 16.14 -6.35
CA GLU A 421 -23.41 16.39 -6.55
C GLU A 421 -23.81 17.86 -6.30
N GLY A 422 -22.93 18.64 -5.67
CA GLY A 422 -23.22 20.02 -5.25
C GLY A 422 -24.15 20.12 -4.03
N SER A 423 -24.35 19.00 -3.33
CA SER A 423 -25.22 18.90 -2.14
C SER A 423 -24.45 19.03 -0.81
N LEU A 424 -23.11 19.02 -0.84
CA LEU A 424 -22.28 19.08 0.36
C LEU A 424 -22.48 20.40 1.12
N LYS A 425 -22.68 20.26 2.43
CA LYS A 425 -22.62 21.36 3.38
C LYS A 425 -21.29 21.28 4.14
N ASP A 426 -20.64 22.42 4.32
CA ASP A 426 -19.43 22.51 5.10
C ASP A 426 -19.68 22.04 6.54
N GLU A 427 -18.76 21.23 7.07
CA GLU A 427 -18.77 20.74 8.45
C GLU A 427 -17.53 21.26 9.16
N LYS A 428 -17.74 22.16 10.15
CA LYS A 428 -16.63 22.76 10.91
C LYS A 428 -15.73 21.69 11.53
N GLY A 429 -14.43 21.83 11.30
CA GLY A 429 -13.41 20.88 11.77
C GLY A 429 -13.27 19.61 10.96
N PHE A 430 -14.09 19.42 9.91
CA PHE A 430 -14.02 18.23 9.07
C PHE A 430 -13.91 18.53 7.57
N CYS A 431 -14.83 19.28 6.96
CA CYS A 431 -14.76 19.56 5.53
C CYS A 431 -15.25 20.97 5.15
N ALA A 432 -14.69 21.50 4.07
CA ALA A 432 -15.11 22.76 3.48
C ALA A 432 -14.88 22.78 1.97
N VAL A 433 -15.80 23.43 1.23
CA VAL A 433 -15.66 23.71 -0.20
C VAL A 433 -15.22 25.15 -0.38
N VAL A 434 -14.02 25.32 -0.95
CA VAL A 434 -13.34 26.63 -0.99
C VAL A 434 -13.13 27.08 -2.44
N GLY A 435 -13.43 28.32 -2.73
CA GLY A 435 -13.12 28.96 -4.01
C GLY A 435 -11.64 29.27 -4.18
N MET A 436 -11.19 29.38 -5.42
CA MET A 436 -9.77 29.63 -5.72
C MET A 436 -9.27 30.96 -5.20
N ASP A 437 -10.14 31.98 -5.12
CA ASP A 437 -9.86 33.30 -4.54
C ASP A 437 -9.45 33.22 -3.05
N GLU A 438 -10.05 32.32 -2.29
CA GLU A 438 -9.68 32.10 -0.90
C GLU A 438 -8.38 31.27 -0.79
N VAL A 439 -8.17 30.31 -1.68
CA VAL A 439 -6.91 29.54 -1.74
C VAL A 439 -5.74 30.47 -2.09
N GLU A 440 -5.94 31.43 -2.99
CA GLU A 440 -4.96 32.47 -3.33
C GLU A 440 -4.60 33.35 -2.12
N LYS A 441 -5.58 33.78 -1.35
CA LYS A 441 -5.35 34.58 -0.11
C LYS A 441 -4.53 33.78 0.93
N GLN A 442 -4.53 32.47 0.87
CA GLN A 442 -3.74 31.59 1.73
C GLN A 442 -2.39 31.17 1.07
N ASP A 443 -1.88 31.95 0.11
CA ASP A 443 -0.62 31.70 -0.60
C ASP A 443 -0.56 30.28 -1.25
N TYR A 444 -1.69 29.82 -1.76
CA TYR A 444 -1.84 28.48 -2.35
C TYR A 444 -1.40 27.33 -1.43
N ILE A 445 -1.45 27.53 -0.10
CA ILE A 445 -1.21 26.48 0.89
C ILE A 445 -2.48 25.64 1.01
N LEU A 446 -2.33 24.31 0.89
CA LEU A 446 -3.45 23.38 0.80
C LEU A 446 -3.70 22.58 2.10
N THR A 447 -3.21 23.05 3.24
CA THR A 447 -3.42 22.35 4.52
C THR A 447 -4.89 22.46 4.95
N PRO A 448 -5.68 21.35 4.98
CA PRO A 448 -7.12 21.40 5.21
C PRO A 448 -7.54 22.15 6.48
N GLY A 449 -6.78 22.01 7.57
CA GLY A 449 -7.07 22.70 8.82
C GLY A 449 -7.12 24.23 8.74
N ARG A 450 -6.65 24.86 7.65
CA ARG A 450 -6.79 26.30 7.41
C ARG A 450 -8.18 26.68 6.91
N TYR A 451 -8.91 25.73 6.32
CA TYR A 451 -10.15 25.97 5.60
C TYR A 451 -11.39 25.42 6.31
N VAL A 452 -11.24 24.29 7.03
CA VAL A 452 -12.40 23.62 7.66
C VAL A 452 -12.85 24.27 8.98
N GLY A 453 -12.11 25.27 9.49
CA GLY A 453 -12.40 25.90 10.78
C GLY A 453 -12.10 24.99 11.97
N ILE A 454 -12.58 25.39 13.14
CA ILE A 454 -12.42 24.64 14.38
C ILE A 454 -13.75 23.97 14.70
N ALA A 455 -13.72 22.66 14.97
CA ALA A 455 -14.89 21.93 15.45
C ALA A 455 -15.42 22.61 16.72
N GLU A 456 -16.72 22.79 16.80
CA GLU A 456 -17.34 23.20 18.04
C GLU A 456 -17.15 22.07 19.05
N THR A 457 -16.20 22.22 19.96
CA THR A 457 -16.17 21.36 21.15
C THR A 457 -17.38 21.72 21.98
N GLU A 458 -18.22 20.74 22.28
CA GLU A 458 -19.20 20.92 23.36
C GLU A 458 -18.41 21.39 24.57
N ASP A 459 -18.76 22.58 25.06
CA ASP A 459 -18.16 23.12 26.26
C ASP A 459 -18.56 22.16 27.38
N GLU A 460 -17.60 21.42 27.93
CA GLU A 460 -17.84 20.43 29.00
C GLU A 460 -18.40 21.07 30.27
N GLY A 461 -18.80 22.37 30.18
CA GLY A 461 -19.53 23.09 31.24
C GLY A 461 -18.69 23.45 32.45
N GLU A 462 -17.38 23.12 32.47
CA GLU A 462 -16.47 23.54 33.54
C GLU A 462 -16.01 24.98 33.25
N PRO A 463 -16.36 25.98 34.12
CA PRO A 463 -15.91 27.36 33.94
C PRO A 463 -14.39 27.42 33.79
N PHE A 464 -13.91 28.28 32.88
CA PHE A 464 -12.46 28.42 32.61
C PHE A 464 -11.65 28.60 33.89
N GLN A 465 -12.18 29.32 34.85
CA GLN A 465 -11.50 29.60 36.11
C GLN A 465 -11.32 28.35 36.98
N GLU A 466 -12.36 27.50 37.06
CA GLU A 466 -12.33 26.25 37.81
C GLU A 466 -11.37 25.24 37.14
N LYS A 467 -11.42 25.17 35.80
CA LYS A 467 -10.48 24.33 35.01
C LYS A 467 -9.04 24.79 35.19
N MET A 468 -8.76 26.09 35.21
CA MET A 468 -7.42 26.64 35.44
C MET A 468 -6.94 26.37 36.85
N GLU A 469 -7.79 26.54 37.87
CA GLU A 469 -7.44 26.25 39.25
C GLU A 469 -7.12 24.75 39.46
N ARG A 470 -7.91 23.87 38.88
CA ARG A 470 -7.65 22.44 38.93
C ARG A 470 -6.32 22.07 38.22
N LEU A 471 -6.13 22.52 36.98
CA LEU A 471 -4.91 22.19 36.20
C LEU A 471 -3.65 22.81 36.83
N THR A 472 -3.72 24.01 37.40
CA THR A 472 -2.58 24.60 38.09
C THR A 472 -2.30 23.89 39.42
N GLY A 473 -3.34 23.38 40.11
CA GLY A 473 -3.19 22.51 41.27
C GLY A 473 -2.48 21.20 40.93
N GLU A 474 -2.96 20.47 39.90
CA GLU A 474 -2.33 19.25 39.40
C GLU A 474 -0.87 19.49 38.96
N LEU A 475 -0.60 20.59 38.27
CA LEU A 475 0.76 20.97 37.87
C LEU A 475 1.69 21.21 39.07
N SER A 476 1.18 21.88 40.12
CA SER A 476 1.93 22.09 41.35
C SER A 476 2.29 20.77 42.06
N GLU A 477 1.35 19.83 42.11
CA GLU A 477 1.61 18.49 42.66
C GLU A 477 2.63 17.72 41.86
N LEU A 478 2.57 17.80 40.51
CA LEU A 478 3.54 17.15 39.61
C LEU A 478 4.94 17.75 39.77
N PHE A 479 5.04 19.07 39.96
CA PHE A 479 6.34 19.70 40.24
C PHE A 479 6.91 19.27 41.59
N ALA A 480 6.09 19.20 42.66
CA ALA A 480 6.52 18.71 43.95
C ALA A 480 7.07 17.28 43.85
N LYS A 481 6.32 16.40 43.17
CA LYS A 481 6.72 15.01 42.95
C LYS A 481 8.00 14.90 42.08
N SER A 482 8.17 15.80 41.10
CA SER A 482 9.39 15.86 40.28
C SER A 482 10.60 16.19 41.14
N HIS A 483 10.48 17.15 42.07
CA HIS A 483 11.55 17.51 43.00
C HIS A 483 11.92 16.37 43.97
N GLU A 484 10.89 15.69 44.50
CA GLU A 484 11.13 14.49 45.35
C GLU A 484 11.91 13.41 44.60
N LEU A 485 11.51 13.11 43.37
CA LEU A 485 12.19 12.12 42.53
C LEU A 485 13.60 12.56 42.15
N GLU A 486 13.81 13.85 41.89
CA GLU A 486 15.15 14.40 41.65
C GLU A 486 16.07 14.20 42.89
N ASP A 487 15.59 14.51 44.10
CA ASP A 487 16.31 14.31 45.33
C ASP A 487 16.62 12.82 45.59
N GLU A 488 15.67 11.94 45.27
CA GLU A 488 15.89 10.49 45.41
C GLU A 488 16.96 10.00 44.43
N ILE A 489 16.89 10.42 43.14
CA ILE A 489 17.92 10.10 42.15
C ILE A 489 19.29 10.59 42.59
N ARG A 490 19.42 11.84 43.12
CA ARG A 490 20.66 12.39 43.65
C ARG A 490 21.21 11.55 44.77
N LYS A 491 20.35 11.12 45.71
CA LYS A 491 20.74 10.23 46.84
C LYS A 491 21.23 8.87 46.35
N GLN A 492 20.52 8.26 45.45
CA GLN A 492 20.86 6.94 44.89
C GLN A 492 22.20 6.99 44.13
N LEU A 493 22.40 8.01 43.31
CA LEU A 493 23.65 8.20 42.59
C LEU A 493 24.83 8.49 43.54
N ALA A 494 24.63 9.27 44.59
CA ALA A 494 25.65 9.53 45.60
C ALA A 494 26.05 8.24 46.32
N SER A 495 25.10 7.33 46.58
CA SER A 495 25.40 6.04 47.25
C SER A 495 26.31 5.12 46.43
N ILE A 496 26.37 5.29 45.11
CA ILE A 496 27.23 4.55 44.18
C ILE A 496 28.43 5.36 43.68
N GLY A 497 28.68 6.55 44.30
CA GLY A 497 29.86 7.38 44.03
C GLY A 497 29.74 8.36 42.85
N PHE A 498 28.53 8.60 42.34
CA PHE A 498 28.25 9.58 41.25
C PHE A 498 27.47 10.78 41.78
N THR A 499 27.77 11.97 41.27
CA THR A 499 27.04 13.21 41.57
C THR A 499 26.60 13.87 40.29
N ILE A 500 25.31 14.28 40.27
CA ILE A 500 24.77 15.14 39.19
C ILE A 500 25.10 16.59 39.53
N LYS A 501 25.72 17.32 38.61
CA LYS A 501 25.98 18.75 38.72
C LYS A 501 24.72 19.56 38.44
#